data_58c5a5ffa582e26c72ad59ac135a8ecd
#
_entry.id   58c5a5ffa582e26c72ad59ac135a8ecd
#
_cell.length_a   1.000
_cell.length_b   1.000
_cell.length_c   1.000
_cell.angle_alpha   90.00
_cell.angle_beta   90.00
_cell.angle_gamma   90.00
#
_symmetry.space_group_name_H-M   'P 1'
#
loop_
_entity.id
_entity.type
_entity.pdbx_description
1 polymer ?
#
loop_
_entity_poly.entity_id
_entity_poly.type
_entity_poly.pdbx_seq_one_letter_code
_entity_poly.pdbx_strand_id
1 'polypeptide(L)'
;MFYQTTEAHEALRAKIREFAETEVKPVAFLLDQENRFPTEAVRKLGELGLMGIPYEKKYGGAELDTLSYAIAVEELSRVDGGTGVILSAHVSLGSWPIFAYGTEEQKRKYLAPLAR
;
A
#
# COMPACT_ATOMS: atom_id res chain seq x y z
N MET A 1 10.66 -0.45 24.13
CA MET A 1 9.64 0.14 23.31
C MET A 1 8.66 -0.91 22.81
N PHE A 2 7.40 -0.58 22.83
CA PHE A 2 6.38 -1.56 22.54
C PHE A 2 5.44 -1.05 21.48
N TYR A 3 5.41 -1.73 20.34
CA TYR A 3 4.42 -1.48 19.30
C TYR A 3 3.19 -2.32 19.67
N GLN A 4 2.22 -1.65 20.26
CA GLN A 4 0.95 -2.29 20.55
C GLN A 4 -0.01 -2.08 19.40
N THR A 5 -0.49 -3.18 18.86
CA THR A 5 -1.54 -3.15 17.84
C THR A 5 -2.91 -3.03 18.49
N THR A 6 -3.84 -2.37 17.80
CA THR A 6 -5.24 -2.31 18.19
C THR A 6 -6.04 -3.37 17.45
N GLU A 7 -7.30 -3.55 17.82
CA GLU A 7 -8.21 -4.43 17.06
C GLU A 7 -8.34 -4.01 15.60
N ALA A 8 -8.32 -2.70 15.32
CA ALA A 8 -8.35 -2.19 13.96
C ALA A 8 -7.09 -2.56 13.18
N HIS A 9 -5.91 -2.51 13.80
CA HIS A 9 -4.66 -2.96 13.20
C HIS A 9 -4.71 -4.46 12.86
N GLU A 10 -5.20 -5.29 13.78
CA GLU A 10 -5.28 -6.73 13.56
C GLU A 10 -6.33 -7.10 12.49
N ALA A 11 -7.44 -6.38 12.43
CA ALA A 11 -8.43 -6.54 11.38
C ALA A 11 -7.84 -6.18 10.01
N LEU A 12 -7.08 -5.09 9.93
CA LEU A 12 -6.37 -4.68 8.71
C LEU A 12 -5.33 -5.74 8.32
N ARG A 13 -4.54 -6.22 9.27
CA ARG A 13 -3.57 -7.30 9.06
C ARG A 13 -4.22 -8.54 8.45
N ALA A 14 -5.33 -8.99 9.03
CA ALA A 14 -6.05 -10.17 8.55
C ALA A 14 -6.54 -9.98 7.11
N LYS A 15 -7.10 -8.82 6.80
CA LYS A 15 -7.57 -8.47 5.45
C LYS A 15 -6.43 -8.48 4.42
N ILE A 16 -5.30 -7.86 4.76
CA ILE A 16 -4.15 -7.79 3.85
C ILE A 16 -3.50 -9.16 3.69
N ARG A 17 -3.42 -9.93 4.76
CA ARG A 17 -2.92 -11.31 4.72
C ARG A 17 -3.76 -12.18 3.79
N GLU A 18 -5.07 -12.12 3.89
CA GLU A 18 -5.98 -12.84 3.00
C GLU A 18 -5.73 -12.44 1.54
N PHE A 19 -5.66 -11.16 1.25
CA PHE A 19 -5.32 -10.65 -0.07
C PHE A 19 -3.97 -11.18 -0.56
N ALA A 20 -2.93 -11.11 0.27
CA ALA A 20 -1.60 -11.56 -0.07
C ALA A 20 -1.56 -13.06 -0.39
N GLU A 21 -2.23 -13.89 0.41
CA GLU A 21 -2.28 -15.34 0.20
C GLU A 21 -3.10 -15.74 -1.03
N THR A 22 -4.19 -15.05 -1.33
CA THR A 22 -5.11 -15.42 -2.40
C THR A 22 -4.78 -14.80 -3.75
N GLU A 23 -4.25 -13.57 -3.77
CA GLU A 23 -4.05 -12.80 -4.99
C GLU A 23 -2.58 -12.60 -5.37
N VAL A 24 -1.69 -12.54 -4.41
CA VAL A 24 -0.25 -12.28 -4.66
C VAL A 24 0.55 -13.57 -4.72
N LYS A 25 0.45 -14.39 -3.68
CA LYS A 25 1.23 -15.62 -3.55
C LYS A 25 1.11 -16.59 -4.75
N PRO A 26 -0.10 -16.86 -5.29
CA PRO A 26 -0.25 -17.83 -6.37
C PRO A 26 0.49 -17.46 -7.65
N VAL A 27 0.76 -16.18 -7.89
CA VAL A 27 1.39 -15.69 -9.13
C VAL A 27 2.80 -15.14 -8.92
N ALA A 28 3.25 -14.98 -7.68
CA ALA A 28 4.52 -14.34 -7.35
C ALA A 28 5.71 -15.01 -8.02
N PHE A 29 5.81 -16.34 -7.94
CA PHE A 29 6.90 -17.09 -8.54
C PHE A 29 6.93 -16.94 -10.07
N LEU A 30 5.78 -17.08 -10.73
CA LEU A 30 5.69 -16.95 -12.18
C LEU A 30 6.08 -15.56 -12.66
N LEU A 31 5.58 -14.52 -12.00
CA LEU A 31 5.89 -13.13 -12.35
C LEU A 31 7.38 -12.83 -12.17
N ASP A 32 8.00 -13.37 -11.12
CA ASP A 32 9.44 -13.26 -10.88
C ASP A 32 10.23 -13.94 -12.00
N GLN A 33 9.87 -15.17 -12.36
CA GLN A 33 10.53 -15.92 -13.45
C GLN A 33 10.43 -15.19 -14.79
N GLU A 34 9.32 -14.55 -15.06
CA GLU A 34 9.07 -13.85 -16.32
C GLU A 34 9.49 -12.36 -16.29
N ASN A 35 10.05 -11.88 -15.19
CA ASN A 35 10.38 -10.46 -14.97
C ASN A 35 9.19 -9.54 -15.28
N ARG A 36 7.99 -9.91 -14.84
CA ARG A 36 6.75 -9.15 -15.07
C ARG A 36 6.31 -8.39 -13.83
N PHE A 37 5.86 -7.15 -14.06
CA PHE A 37 5.26 -6.34 -13.02
C PHE A 37 3.90 -6.92 -12.59
N PRO A 38 3.57 -6.97 -11.28
CA PRO A 38 2.32 -7.53 -10.78
C PRO A 38 1.14 -6.56 -10.95
N THR A 39 0.81 -6.23 -12.18
CA THR A 39 -0.19 -5.20 -12.55
C THR A 39 -1.54 -5.45 -11.89
N GLU A 40 -2.02 -6.69 -11.90
CA GLU A 40 -3.34 -7.03 -11.35
C GLU A 40 -3.37 -6.86 -9.82
N ALA A 41 -2.32 -7.31 -9.13
CA ALA A 41 -2.21 -7.13 -7.68
C ALA A 41 -2.16 -5.64 -7.31
N VAL A 42 -1.39 -4.85 -8.05
CA VAL A 42 -1.28 -3.39 -7.81
C VAL A 42 -2.62 -2.70 -8.02
N ARG A 43 -3.35 -3.05 -9.08
CA ARG A 43 -4.70 -2.52 -9.31
C ARG A 43 -5.63 -2.83 -8.14
N LYS A 44 -5.63 -4.07 -7.66
CA LYS A 44 -6.44 -4.49 -6.51
C LYS A 44 -6.03 -3.82 -5.21
N LEU A 45 -4.74 -3.56 -5.00
CA LEU A 45 -4.26 -2.76 -3.86
C LEU A 45 -4.87 -1.36 -3.87
N GLY A 46 -4.96 -0.73 -5.04
CA GLY A 46 -5.65 0.55 -5.20
C GLY A 46 -7.14 0.45 -4.83
N GLU A 47 -7.84 -0.54 -5.36
CA GLU A 47 -9.27 -0.76 -5.06
C GLU A 47 -9.53 -1.01 -3.57
N LEU A 48 -8.59 -1.61 -2.85
CA LEU A 48 -8.65 -1.81 -1.41
C LEU A 48 -8.29 -0.56 -0.60
N GLY A 49 -7.88 0.54 -1.26
CA GLY A 49 -7.47 1.77 -0.60
C GLY A 49 -6.07 1.71 0.02
N LEU A 50 -5.27 0.71 -0.31
CA LEU A 50 -3.95 0.52 0.31
C LEU A 50 -2.87 1.42 -0.28
N MET A 51 -3.05 1.94 -1.49
CA MET A 51 -2.08 2.81 -2.14
C MET A 51 -2.01 4.21 -1.51
N GLY A 52 -3.00 4.59 -0.73
CA GLY A 52 -3.08 5.88 -0.04
C GLY A 52 -3.26 5.75 1.47
N ILE A 53 -2.75 4.70 2.11
CA ILE A 53 -2.98 4.41 3.54
C ILE A 53 -2.83 5.63 4.45
N PRO A 54 -1.70 6.38 4.43
CA PRO A 54 -1.50 7.45 5.41
C PRO A 54 -2.09 8.79 4.99
N TYR A 55 -2.59 8.91 3.76
CA TYR A 55 -3.00 10.21 3.24
C TYR A 55 -4.45 10.51 3.58
N GLU A 56 -4.75 11.81 3.70
CA GLU A 56 -6.06 12.31 4.09
C GLU A 56 -7.16 11.92 3.10
N LYS A 57 -8.35 11.69 3.63
CA LYS A 57 -9.54 11.34 2.83
C LYS A 57 -9.87 12.37 1.76
N LYS A 58 -9.58 13.66 2.00
CA LYS A 58 -9.80 14.72 1.00
C LYS A 58 -9.00 14.51 -0.30
N TYR A 59 -7.92 13.71 -0.25
CA TYR A 59 -7.14 13.32 -1.43
C TYR A 59 -7.46 11.90 -1.90
N GLY A 60 -8.42 11.24 -1.27
CA GLY A 60 -8.78 9.86 -1.58
C GLY A 60 -8.01 8.81 -0.80
N GLY A 61 -7.19 9.21 0.18
CA GLY A 61 -6.45 8.31 1.05
C GLY A 61 -7.32 7.65 2.12
N ALA A 62 -6.76 6.66 2.81
CA ALA A 62 -7.46 5.92 3.85
C ALA A 62 -7.37 6.59 5.24
N GLU A 63 -6.49 7.58 5.41
CA GLU A 63 -6.30 8.34 6.65
C GLU A 63 -5.99 7.44 7.86
N LEU A 64 -5.21 6.38 7.62
CA LEU A 64 -4.74 5.47 8.64
C LEU A 64 -3.33 5.87 9.13
N ASP A 65 -2.90 5.28 10.23
CA ASP A 65 -1.62 5.61 10.84
C ASP A 65 -0.41 4.93 10.17
N THR A 66 0.78 5.32 10.56
CA THR A 66 2.04 4.76 10.06
C THR A 66 2.18 3.27 10.38
N LEU A 67 1.66 2.82 11.53
CA LEU A 67 1.69 1.41 11.89
C LEU A 67 0.84 0.57 10.93
N SER A 68 -0.32 1.08 10.52
CA SER A 68 -1.15 0.45 9.48
C SER A 68 -0.39 0.28 8.16
N TYR A 69 0.36 1.31 7.76
CA TYR A 69 1.22 1.25 6.58
C TYR A 69 2.32 0.19 6.73
N ALA A 70 3.00 0.15 7.86
CA ALA A 70 4.02 -0.86 8.14
C ALA A 70 3.45 -2.29 8.10
N ILE A 71 2.27 -2.51 8.67
CA ILE A 71 1.56 -3.79 8.62
C ILE A 71 1.27 -4.21 7.19
N ALA A 72 0.82 -3.27 6.35
CA ALA A 72 0.54 -3.58 4.95
C ALA A 72 1.79 -4.03 4.18
N VAL A 73 2.89 -3.31 4.35
CA VAL A 73 4.18 -3.67 3.73
C VAL A 73 4.67 -5.02 4.24
N GLU A 74 4.57 -5.27 5.55
CA GLU A 74 4.98 -6.54 6.16
C GLU A 74 4.20 -7.73 5.59
N GLU A 75 2.88 -7.64 5.56
CA GLU A 75 2.03 -8.75 5.11
C GLU A 75 2.20 -9.06 3.61
N LEU A 76 2.36 -8.04 2.78
CA LEU A 76 2.66 -8.24 1.37
C LEU A 76 4.05 -8.83 1.17
N SER A 77 5.06 -8.30 1.86
CA SER A 77 6.44 -8.75 1.74
C SER A 77 6.66 -10.17 2.22
N ARG A 78 5.82 -10.64 3.14
CA ARG A 78 5.85 -12.02 3.65
C ARG A 78 5.64 -13.04 2.52
N VAL A 79 4.83 -12.72 1.52
CA VAL A 79 4.54 -13.61 0.39
C VAL A 79 5.29 -13.22 -0.89
N ASP A 80 5.58 -11.94 -1.07
CA ASP A 80 6.34 -11.42 -2.21
C ASP A 80 6.99 -10.09 -1.87
N GLY A 81 8.31 -10.10 -1.70
CA GLY A 81 9.08 -8.90 -1.40
C GLY A 81 8.94 -7.81 -2.47
N GLY A 82 8.85 -8.20 -3.74
CA GLY A 82 8.65 -7.27 -4.84
C GLY A 82 7.35 -6.46 -4.71
N THR A 83 6.25 -7.14 -4.45
CA THR A 83 4.95 -6.46 -4.23
C THR A 83 4.98 -5.56 -2.99
N GLY A 84 5.62 -6.00 -1.91
CA GLY A 84 5.80 -5.17 -0.72
C GLY A 84 6.60 -3.91 -1.01
N VAL A 85 7.69 -4.00 -1.77
CA VAL A 85 8.50 -2.84 -2.19
C VAL A 85 7.70 -1.90 -3.08
N ILE A 86 6.87 -2.41 -3.99
CA ILE A 86 6.01 -1.56 -4.83
C ILE A 86 5.11 -0.68 -3.96
N LEU A 87 4.41 -1.26 -2.98
CA LEU A 87 3.59 -0.48 -2.06
C LEU A 87 4.43 0.52 -1.26
N SER A 88 5.54 0.08 -0.71
CA SER A 88 6.44 0.93 0.08
C SER A 88 6.95 2.12 -0.72
N ALA A 89 7.45 1.90 -1.92
CA ALA A 89 7.98 2.94 -2.78
C ALA A 89 6.89 3.90 -3.29
N HIS A 90 5.73 3.38 -3.65
CA HIS A 90 4.61 4.19 -4.10
C HIS A 90 4.18 5.20 -3.02
N VAL A 91 3.99 4.73 -1.80
CA VAL A 91 3.55 5.59 -0.69
C VAL A 91 4.63 6.56 -0.23
N SER A 92 5.88 6.10 -0.10
CA SER A 92 6.97 6.90 0.47
C SER A 92 7.71 7.73 -0.57
N LEU A 93 8.20 7.12 -1.64
CA LEU A 93 9.02 7.81 -2.64
C LEU A 93 8.18 8.55 -3.67
N GLY A 94 7.06 7.98 -4.08
CA GLY A 94 6.17 8.58 -5.07
C GLY A 94 5.27 9.67 -4.46
N SER A 95 4.48 9.31 -3.48
CA SER A 95 3.41 10.18 -2.95
C SER A 95 3.88 11.15 -1.87
N TRP A 96 4.78 10.72 -0.98
CA TRP A 96 5.19 11.54 0.16
C TRP A 96 5.78 12.90 -0.21
N PRO A 97 6.70 13.03 -1.19
CA PRO A 97 7.25 14.34 -1.55
C PRO A 97 6.18 15.32 -2.01
N ILE A 98 5.18 14.83 -2.73
CA ILE A 98 4.05 15.67 -3.18
C ILE A 98 3.22 16.11 -1.97
N PHE A 99 2.95 15.19 -1.05
CA PHE A 99 2.22 15.51 0.18
C PHE A 99 2.97 16.52 1.06
N ALA A 100 4.26 16.30 1.29
CA ALA A 100 5.06 17.11 2.23
C ALA A 100 5.39 18.50 1.68
N TYR A 101 5.63 18.62 0.38
CA TYR A 101 6.19 19.84 -0.23
C TYR A 101 5.34 20.45 -1.32
N GLY A 102 4.31 19.76 -1.78
CA GLY A 102 3.41 20.25 -2.82
C GLY A 102 2.45 21.32 -2.32
N THR A 103 2.03 22.19 -3.24
CA THR A 103 0.90 23.10 -3.00
C THR A 103 -0.42 22.31 -2.96
N GLU A 104 -1.50 22.94 -2.46
CA GLU A 104 -2.82 22.29 -2.46
C GLU A 104 -3.27 21.90 -3.87
N GLU A 105 -3.00 22.75 -4.86
CA GLU A 105 -3.29 22.46 -6.27
C GLU A 105 -2.50 21.24 -6.77
N GLN A 106 -1.20 21.17 -6.46
CA GLN A 106 -0.36 20.04 -6.83
C GLN A 106 -0.81 18.74 -6.16
N LYS A 107 -1.19 18.80 -4.89
CA LYS A 107 -1.73 17.63 -4.17
C LYS A 107 -3.01 17.12 -4.80
N ARG A 108 -3.94 18.00 -5.17
CA ARG A 108 -5.18 17.60 -5.84
C ARG A 108 -4.93 17.02 -7.22
N LYS A 109 -3.96 17.56 -7.93
CA LYS A 109 -3.64 17.13 -9.30
C LYS A 109 -2.83 15.84 -9.34
N TYR A 110 -1.86 15.67 -8.44
CA TYR A 110 -0.88 14.58 -8.50
C TYR A 110 -1.02 13.58 -7.37
N LEU A 111 -1.25 14.02 -6.13
CA LEU A 111 -1.37 13.10 -4.99
C LEU A 111 -2.70 12.33 -5.03
N ALA A 112 -3.79 13.00 -5.32
CA ALA A 112 -5.10 12.36 -5.28
C ALA A 112 -5.23 11.16 -6.23
N PRO A 113 -4.74 11.19 -7.48
CA PRO A 113 -4.72 10.01 -8.33
C PRO A 113 -3.83 8.86 -7.81
N LEU A 114 -2.75 9.20 -7.09
CA LEU A 114 -1.84 8.20 -6.52
C LEU A 114 -2.40 7.55 -5.24
N ALA A 115 -3.27 8.25 -4.53
CA ALA A 115 -3.83 7.78 -3.26
C ALA A 115 -5.07 6.88 -3.42
N ARG A 116 -5.60 6.73 -4.62
CA ARG A 116 -6.82 5.96 -4.93
C ARG A 116 -6.53 4.55 -5.41
#